data_3a7c3a3ae0fed0a7dc3190164f0f6122
#
_entry.id   3a7c3a3ae0fed0a7dc3190164f0f6122
#
_cell.length_a   1.000
_cell.length_b   1.000
_cell.length_c   1.000
_cell.angle_alpha   90.00
_cell.angle_beta   90.00
_cell.angle_gamma   90.00
#
_symmetry.space_group_name_H-M   'P 1'
#
loop_
_entity.id
_entity.type
_entity.pdbx_description
1 polymer ?
#
loop_
_entity_poly.entity_id
_entity_poly.type
_entity_poly.pdbx_seq_one_letter_code
_entity_poly.pdbx_strand_id
1 'polypeptide(L)'
;MPEYQGTIRFDGRDIREYTPEQLQQQMSYIEQNVFLFNASIRENITLDEDFTEEQLRKAIHDSALENDLLSMPNGLDTLVGEGGCNISGGQKQRVAIARALIHERSILLVDEGTSALDAQNADLVEKSLLANPNLTLILISHHLSDKRKAQFDCVYELMPTSSRA
;
A
#
# COMPACT_ATOMS: atom_id res chain seq x y z
N MET A 1 -8.71 -0.89 21.55
CA MET A 1 -9.18 -0.25 20.29
C MET A 1 -9.82 1.07 20.65
N PRO A 2 -9.67 2.12 19.85
CA PRO A 2 -10.43 3.36 20.09
C PRO A 2 -11.93 3.04 20.03
N GLU A 3 -12.69 3.62 20.95
CA GLU A 3 -14.15 3.47 20.94
C GLU A 3 -14.73 4.23 19.75
N TYR A 4 -15.48 3.52 18.90
CA TYR A 4 -16.24 4.11 17.82
C TYR A 4 -17.71 3.72 17.94
N GLN A 5 -18.61 4.57 17.45
CA GLN A 5 -20.04 4.29 17.39
C GLN A 5 -20.38 3.69 16.02
N GLY A 6 -21.20 2.65 16.03
CA GLY A 6 -21.60 1.96 14.81
C GLY A 6 -21.06 0.54 14.70
N THR A 7 -21.15 -0.02 13.50
CA THR A 7 -20.71 -1.39 13.20
C THR A 7 -19.86 -1.38 11.94
N ILE A 8 -18.67 -1.99 12.01
CA ILE A 8 -17.83 -2.28 10.85
C ILE A 8 -17.87 -3.80 10.68
N ARG A 9 -18.22 -4.26 9.47
CA ARG A 9 -18.31 -5.68 9.15
C ARG A 9 -17.32 -6.06 8.08
N PHE A 10 -16.69 -7.21 8.28
CA PHE A 10 -15.87 -7.89 7.31
C PHE A 10 -16.53 -9.24 7.00
N ASP A 11 -16.85 -9.49 5.73
CA ASP A 11 -17.62 -10.67 5.29
C ASP A 11 -18.88 -10.94 6.12
N GLY A 12 -19.64 -9.87 6.43
CA GLY A 12 -20.88 -9.93 7.19
C GLY A 12 -20.72 -10.09 8.71
N ARG A 13 -19.51 -10.36 9.20
CA ARG A 13 -19.17 -10.51 10.62
C ARG A 13 -18.58 -9.22 11.19
N ASP A 14 -18.94 -8.83 12.40
CA ASP A 14 -18.40 -7.64 13.06
C ASP A 14 -16.89 -7.77 13.28
N ILE A 15 -16.11 -6.73 12.96
CA ILE A 15 -14.65 -6.75 13.13
C ILE A 15 -14.21 -6.97 14.57
N ARG A 16 -15.06 -6.66 15.56
CA ARG A 16 -14.80 -6.92 17.00
C ARG A 16 -14.78 -8.39 17.36
N GLU A 17 -15.30 -9.26 16.49
CA GLU A 17 -15.31 -10.71 16.65
C GLU A 17 -14.05 -11.38 16.09
N TYR A 18 -13.17 -10.62 15.42
CA TYR A 18 -11.89 -11.10 14.93
C TYR A 18 -10.78 -10.77 15.91
N THR A 19 -9.75 -11.60 15.97
CA THR A 19 -8.51 -11.23 16.63
C THR A 19 -7.71 -10.25 15.74
N PRO A 20 -6.82 -9.43 16.32
CA PRO A 20 -5.92 -8.57 15.52
C PRO A 20 -5.15 -9.35 14.46
N GLU A 21 -4.66 -10.54 14.80
CA GLU A 21 -3.89 -11.41 13.90
C GLU A 21 -4.74 -11.88 12.72
N GLN A 22 -6.00 -12.26 12.98
CA GLN A 22 -6.94 -12.65 11.92
C GLN A 22 -7.20 -11.52 10.93
N LEU A 23 -7.33 -10.27 11.41
CA LEU A 23 -7.50 -9.10 10.54
C LEU A 23 -6.21 -8.80 9.77
N GLN A 24 -5.05 -8.87 10.42
CA GLN A 24 -3.75 -8.64 9.79
C GLN A 24 -3.46 -9.64 8.66
N GLN A 25 -3.93 -10.88 8.78
CA GLN A 25 -3.79 -11.89 7.71
C GLN A 25 -4.63 -11.58 6.46
N GLN A 26 -5.69 -10.78 6.60
CA GLN A 26 -6.61 -10.46 5.50
C GLN A 26 -6.30 -9.15 4.80
N MET A 27 -5.58 -8.22 5.45
CA MET A 27 -5.38 -6.88 4.95
C MET A 27 -3.92 -6.43 5.00
N SER A 28 -3.53 -5.65 3.99
CA SER A 28 -2.30 -4.87 3.97
C SER A 28 -2.63 -3.39 4.11
N TYR A 29 -1.71 -2.63 4.68
CA TYR A 29 -1.86 -1.20 4.86
C TYR A 29 -0.62 -0.45 4.36
N ILE A 30 -0.84 0.59 3.58
CA ILE A 30 0.20 1.50 3.11
C ILE A 30 -0.05 2.84 3.78
N GLU A 31 0.87 3.23 4.66
CA GLU A 31 0.82 4.49 5.41
C GLU A 31 1.32 5.65 4.54
N GLN A 32 0.80 6.85 4.82
CA GLN A 32 1.29 8.09 4.24
C GLN A 32 2.80 8.29 4.50
N ASN A 33 3.24 8.04 5.74
CA ASN A 33 4.64 8.12 6.15
C ASN A 33 5.27 6.72 6.17
N VAL A 34 5.88 6.35 5.07
CA VAL A 34 6.51 5.05 4.91
C VAL A 34 7.69 4.86 5.84
N PHE A 35 7.64 3.81 6.67
CA PHE A 35 8.77 3.34 7.44
C PHE A 35 9.50 2.19 6.71
N LEU A 36 10.84 2.29 6.63
CA LEU A 36 11.71 1.23 6.14
C LEU A 36 12.75 0.87 7.20
N PHE A 37 13.01 -0.42 7.34
CA PHE A 37 14.07 -0.95 8.19
C PHE A 37 15.44 -0.66 7.57
N ASN A 38 16.47 -0.51 8.39
CA ASN A 38 17.85 -0.37 7.93
C ASN A 38 18.38 -1.73 7.43
N ALA A 39 17.93 -2.11 6.26
CA ALA A 39 18.16 -3.40 5.63
C ALA A 39 18.18 -3.21 4.10
N SER A 40 18.29 -4.27 3.33
CA SER A 40 18.19 -4.24 1.88
C SER A 40 16.73 -3.95 1.42
N ILE A 41 16.56 -3.60 0.16
CA ILE A 41 15.23 -3.48 -0.47
C ILE A 41 14.50 -4.83 -0.40
N ARG A 42 15.20 -5.94 -0.66
CA ARG A 42 14.63 -7.30 -0.57
C ARG A 42 14.06 -7.56 0.82
N GLU A 43 14.85 -7.40 1.86
CA GLU A 43 14.43 -7.61 3.25
C GLU A 43 13.28 -6.68 3.65
N ASN A 44 13.28 -5.46 3.15
CA ASN A 44 12.16 -4.53 3.37
C ASN A 44 10.87 -4.97 2.68
N ILE A 45 10.93 -5.63 1.52
CA ILE A 45 9.76 -6.14 0.82
C ILE A 45 9.25 -7.43 1.48
N THR A 46 10.16 -8.39 1.76
CA THR A 46 9.80 -9.73 2.24
C THR A 46 9.59 -9.81 3.74
N LEU A 47 10.12 -8.86 4.52
CA LEU A 47 10.12 -8.89 5.99
C LEU A 47 10.68 -10.20 6.55
N ASP A 48 11.72 -10.74 5.91
CA ASP A 48 12.37 -12.01 6.21
C ASP A 48 11.47 -13.26 6.11
N GLU A 49 10.31 -13.11 5.45
CA GLU A 49 9.45 -14.25 5.11
C GLU A 49 9.87 -14.87 3.76
N ASP A 50 9.57 -16.15 3.60
CA ASP A 50 9.88 -16.90 2.38
C ASP A 50 8.84 -16.65 1.29
N PHE A 51 9.27 -16.10 0.16
CA PHE A 51 8.48 -15.91 -1.04
C PHE A 51 9.19 -16.48 -2.26
N THR A 52 8.42 -16.92 -3.25
CA THR A 52 8.97 -17.34 -4.53
C THR A 52 9.50 -16.15 -5.32
N GLU A 53 10.45 -16.38 -6.20
CA GLU A 53 10.97 -15.36 -7.11
C GLU A 53 9.88 -14.80 -8.05
N GLU A 54 8.81 -15.57 -8.32
CA GLU A 54 7.66 -15.13 -9.09
C GLU A 54 6.82 -14.11 -8.31
N GLN A 55 6.52 -14.38 -7.04
CA GLN A 55 5.79 -13.45 -6.17
C GLN A 55 6.57 -12.15 -6.00
N LEU A 56 7.87 -12.24 -5.75
CA LEU A 56 8.74 -11.05 -5.60
C LEU A 56 8.75 -10.23 -6.89
N ARG A 57 8.92 -10.87 -8.05
CA ARG A 57 8.92 -10.19 -9.36
C ARG A 57 7.58 -9.52 -9.63
N LYS A 58 6.47 -10.18 -9.33
CA LYS A 58 5.13 -9.63 -9.47
C LYS A 58 4.94 -8.39 -8.58
N ALA A 59 5.33 -8.46 -7.31
CA ALA A 59 5.23 -7.34 -6.38
C ALA A 59 6.07 -6.12 -6.83
N ILE A 60 7.28 -6.37 -7.35
CA ILE A 60 8.17 -5.34 -7.93
C ILE A 60 7.52 -4.69 -9.15
N HIS A 61 6.96 -5.49 -10.04
CA HIS A 61 6.26 -4.99 -11.24
C HIS A 61 5.05 -4.13 -10.87
N ASP A 62 4.17 -4.67 -10.03
CA ASP A 62 2.91 -4.03 -9.65
C ASP A 62 3.11 -2.76 -8.81
N SER A 63 4.26 -2.61 -8.17
CA SER A 63 4.67 -1.39 -7.46
C SER A 63 5.44 -0.38 -8.31
N ALA A 64 5.69 -0.66 -9.60
CA ALA A 64 6.50 0.14 -10.51
C ALA A 64 7.97 0.36 -10.02
N LEU A 65 8.53 -0.60 -9.25
CA LEU A 65 9.88 -0.51 -8.67
C LEU A 65 10.98 -0.95 -9.64
N GLU A 66 10.65 -1.62 -10.76
CA GLU A 66 11.61 -2.24 -11.69
C GLU A 66 12.68 -1.25 -12.19
N ASN A 67 12.26 -0.08 -12.67
CA ASN A 67 13.18 0.92 -13.22
C ASN A 67 14.14 1.48 -12.15
N ASP A 68 13.69 1.59 -10.91
CA ASP A 68 14.56 2.00 -9.81
C ASP A 68 15.64 0.96 -9.56
N LEU A 69 15.26 -0.33 -9.47
CA LEU A 69 16.20 -1.42 -9.24
C LEU A 69 17.25 -1.53 -10.36
N LEU A 70 16.85 -1.32 -11.62
CA LEU A 70 17.79 -1.29 -12.75
C LEU A 70 18.81 -0.15 -12.65
N SER A 71 18.46 0.96 -12.02
CA SER A 71 19.33 2.11 -11.81
C SER A 71 20.26 1.97 -10.59
N MET A 72 20.00 1.01 -9.71
CA MET A 72 20.73 0.77 -8.48
C MET A 72 21.84 -0.27 -8.71
N PRO A 73 23.12 0.01 -8.34
CA PRO A 73 24.24 -0.92 -8.59
C PRO A 73 24.04 -2.32 -7.97
N ASN A 74 23.35 -2.38 -6.82
CA ASN A 74 23.10 -3.64 -6.10
C ASN A 74 21.66 -4.14 -6.26
N GLY A 75 20.82 -3.50 -7.10
CA GLY A 75 19.45 -3.91 -7.32
C GLY A 75 18.67 -4.11 -6.00
N LEU A 76 18.11 -5.30 -5.81
CA LEU A 76 17.36 -5.67 -4.59
C LEU A 76 18.22 -5.70 -3.31
N ASP A 77 19.54 -5.90 -3.43
CA ASP A 77 20.45 -5.94 -2.29
C ASP A 77 20.95 -4.54 -1.88
N THR A 78 20.41 -3.47 -2.49
CA THR A 78 20.69 -2.09 -2.13
C THR A 78 20.22 -1.82 -0.69
N LEU A 79 21.13 -1.36 0.17
CA LEU A 79 20.82 -0.96 1.55
C LEU A 79 20.11 0.39 1.56
N VAL A 80 18.91 0.43 2.12
CA VAL A 80 18.10 1.65 2.15
C VAL A 80 18.56 2.67 3.20
N GLY A 81 19.39 2.24 4.16
CA GLY A 81 19.85 3.07 5.28
C GLY A 81 18.81 3.28 6.37
N GLU A 82 19.19 3.97 7.42
CA GLU A 82 18.31 4.26 8.56
C GLU A 82 17.12 5.12 8.08
N GLY A 83 15.89 4.64 8.30
CA GLY A 83 14.67 5.29 7.82
C GLY A 83 14.63 5.50 6.30
N GLY A 84 15.44 4.73 5.54
CA GLY A 84 15.50 4.82 4.08
C GLY A 84 16.26 6.04 3.56
N CYS A 85 17.25 6.57 4.30
CA CYS A 85 17.98 7.80 3.93
C CYS A 85 18.76 7.70 2.61
N ASN A 86 19.05 6.49 2.12
CA ASN A 86 19.81 6.25 0.89
C ASN A 86 18.96 6.21 -0.38
N ILE A 87 17.63 6.31 -0.27
CA ILE A 87 16.71 6.25 -1.40
C ILE A 87 15.72 7.43 -1.37
N SER A 88 15.18 7.78 -2.53
CA SER A 88 14.21 8.88 -2.66
C SER A 88 12.86 8.56 -1.99
N GLY A 89 12.05 9.59 -1.74
CA GLY A 89 10.69 9.43 -1.19
C GLY A 89 9.80 8.54 -2.06
N GLY A 90 9.84 8.71 -3.38
CA GLY A 90 9.10 7.87 -4.32
C GLY A 90 9.58 6.42 -4.31
N GLN A 91 10.90 6.19 -4.19
CA GLN A 91 11.46 4.83 -4.04
C GLN A 91 11.00 4.16 -2.74
N LYS A 92 11.04 4.89 -1.61
CA LYS A 92 10.51 4.40 -0.33
C LYS A 92 9.06 3.94 -0.47
N GLN A 93 8.25 4.77 -1.12
CA GLN A 93 6.83 4.49 -1.30
C GLN A 93 6.61 3.25 -2.17
N ARG A 94 7.35 3.09 -3.28
CA ARG A 94 7.27 1.89 -4.12
C ARG A 94 7.74 0.62 -3.39
N VAL A 95 8.76 0.70 -2.55
CA VAL A 95 9.17 -0.43 -1.68
C VAL A 95 8.04 -0.81 -0.71
N ALA A 96 7.37 0.16 -0.08
CA ALA A 96 6.24 -0.11 0.81
C ALA A 96 5.04 -0.72 0.07
N ILE A 97 4.78 -0.26 -1.16
CA ILE A 97 3.74 -0.85 -2.02
C ILE A 97 4.09 -2.30 -2.36
N ALA A 98 5.35 -2.58 -2.80
CA ALA A 98 5.80 -3.94 -3.06
C ALA A 98 5.66 -4.85 -1.83
N ARG A 99 6.05 -4.36 -0.64
CA ARG A 99 5.84 -5.04 0.65
C ARG A 99 4.38 -5.38 0.89
N ALA A 100 3.46 -4.45 0.63
CA ALA A 100 2.03 -4.69 0.83
C ALA A 100 1.45 -5.70 -0.16
N LEU A 101 1.96 -5.72 -1.41
CA LEU A 101 1.47 -6.57 -2.48
C LEU A 101 2.01 -8.00 -2.44
N ILE A 102 3.24 -8.23 -1.93
CA ILE A 102 3.86 -9.56 -1.95
C ILE A 102 3.07 -10.58 -1.13
N HIS A 103 2.35 -10.14 -0.09
CA HIS A 103 1.51 -11.01 0.76
C HIS A 103 0.19 -11.42 0.10
N GLU A 104 -0.17 -10.87 -1.06
CA GLU A 104 -1.38 -11.20 -1.83
C GLU A 104 -2.67 -11.19 -1.00
N ARG A 105 -2.77 -10.30 -0.02
CA ARG A 105 -3.94 -10.18 0.86
C ARG A 105 -5.14 -9.62 0.10
N SER A 106 -6.34 -10.01 0.53
CA SER A 106 -7.58 -9.66 -0.18
C SER A 106 -8.01 -8.20 -0.01
N ILE A 107 -7.50 -7.50 1.01
CA ILE A 107 -7.79 -6.08 1.26
C ILE A 107 -6.49 -5.29 1.30
N LEU A 108 -6.48 -4.16 0.59
CA LEU A 108 -5.43 -3.16 0.65
C LEU A 108 -6.01 -1.81 1.05
N LEU A 109 -5.56 -1.31 2.20
CA LEU A 109 -5.83 0.05 2.66
C LEU A 109 -4.66 0.93 2.24
N VAL A 110 -4.94 2.02 1.54
CA VAL A 110 -3.93 2.96 1.05
C VAL A 110 -4.27 4.36 1.56
N ASP A 111 -3.45 4.87 2.47
CA ASP A 111 -3.59 6.22 3.01
C ASP A 111 -2.57 7.15 2.34
N GLU A 112 -3.02 7.89 1.33
CA GLU A 112 -2.17 8.75 0.48
C GLU A 112 -0.93 8.05 -0.09
N GLY A 113 -0.99 6.72 -0.25
CA GLY A 113 0.15 5.86 -0.57
C GLY A 113 0.78 6.10 -1.95
N THR A 114 0.25 6.99 -2.79
CA THR A 114 0.84 7.40 -4.08
C THR A 114 1.26 8.86 -4.10
N SER A 115 1.14 9.59 -2.98
CA SER A 115 1.36 11.05 -2.91
C SER A 115 2.80 11.49 -3.20
N ALA A 116 3.81 10.67 -2.88
CA ALA A 116 5.22 10.94 -3.17
C ALA A 116 5.67 10.44 -4.55
N LEU A 117 4.78 9.79 -5.31
CA LEU A 117 5.07 9.33 -6.67
C LEU A 117 4.82 10.46 -7.68
N ASP A 118 5.64 10.50 -8.73
CA ASP A 118 5.29 11.30 -9.91
C ASP A 118 4.03 10.74 -10.59
N ALA A 119 3.38 11.56 -11.41
CA ALA A 119 2.09 11.24 -12.01
C ALA A 119 2.10 9.96 -12.85
N GLN A 120 3.21 9.64 -13.51
CA GLN A 120 3.34 8.45 -14.35
C GLN A 120 3.41 7.18 -13.49
N ASN A 121 4.24 7.18 -12.46
CA ASN A 121 4.37 6.05 -11.55
C ASN A 121 3.12 5.84 -10.71
N ALA A 122 2.47 6.92 -10.23
CA ALA A 122 1.19 6.84 -9.55
C ALA A 122 0.11 6.18 -10.42
N ASP A 123 0.01 6.57 -11.70
CA ASP A 123 -0.95 6.01 -12.67
C ASP A 123 -0.67 4.51 -12.94
N LEU A 124 0.60 4.11 -13.04
CA LEU A 124 0.99 2.71 -13.23
C LEU A 124 0.58 1.86 -12.03
N VAL A 125 0.93 2.29 -10.81
CA VAL A 125 0.58 1.57 -9.58
C VAL A 125 -0.94 1.47 -9.43
N GLU A 126 -1.67 2.58 -9.56
CA GLU A 126 -3.12 2.58 -9.41
C GLU A 126 -3.80 1.66 -10.44
N LYS A 127 -3.36 1.67 -11.69
CA LYS A 127 -3.87 0.75 -12.72
C LYS A 127 -3.62 -0.71 -12.36
N SER A 128 -2.43 -1.02 -11.85
CA SER A 128 -2.11 -2.39 -11.42
C SER A 128 -3.02 -2.85 -10.28
N LEU A 129 -3.23 -1.97 -9.27
CA LEU A 129 -4.12 -2.27 -8.15
C LEU A 129 -5.58 -2.47 -8.59
N LEU A 130 -6.10 -1.57 -9.44
CA LEU A 130 -7.48 -1.63 -9.94
C LEU A 130 -7.73 -2.80 -10.90
N ALA A 131 -6.68 -3.30 -11.57
CA ALA A 131 -6.79 -4.46 -12.47
C ALA A 131 -6.84 -5.80 -11.72
N ASN A 132 -6.56 -5.84 -10.41
CA ASN A 132 -6.58 -7.08 -9.64
C ASN A 132 -8.01 -7.42 -9.17
N PRO A 133 -8.69 -8.42 -9.75
CA PRO A 133 -10.09 -8.74 -9.44
C PRO A 133 -10.27 -9.35 -8.04
N ASN A 134 -9.18 -9.79 -7.41
CA ASN A 134 -9.21 -10.40 -6.09
C ASN A 134 -8.89 -9.41 -4.96
N LEU A 135 -8.70 -8.13 -5.29
CA LEU A 135 -8.30 -7.11 -4.35
C LEU A 135 -9.45 -6.15 -4.05
N THR A 136 -9.81 -6.03 -2.79
CA THR A 136 -10.64 -4.92 -2.29
C THR A 136 -9.72 -3.76 -1.95
N LEU A 137 -9.72 -2.72 -2.78
CA LEU A 137 -8.91 -1.52 -2.60
C LEU A 137 -9.72 -0.44 -1.88
N ILE A 138 -9.22 0.03 -0.74
CA ILE A 138 -9.75 1.20 -0.04
C ILE A 138 -8.68 2.29 -0.08
N LEU A 139 -8.91 3.32 -0.89
CA LEU A 139 -7.98 4.42 -1.10
C LEU A 139 -8.48 5.69 -0.39
N ILE A 140 -7.66 6.25 0.48
CA ILE A 140 -7.85 7.58 1.07
C ILE A 140 -6.99 8.57 0.28
N SER A 141 -7.62 9.61 -0.24
CA SER A 141 -6.93 10.64 -1.00
C SER A 141 -7.61 12.00 -0.84
N HIS A 142 -6.82 13.06 -0.70
CA HIS A 142 -7.33 14.43 -0.68
C HIS A 142 -7.55 15.02 -2.09
N HIS A 143 -6.95 14.43 -3.10
CA HIS A 143 -6.99 14.93 -4.48
C HIS A 143 -7.27 13.82 -5.49
N LEU A 144 -8.54 13.45 -5.61
CA LEU A 144 -8.97 12.50 -6.64
C LEU A 144 -9.64 13.27 -7.80
N SER A 145 -9.05 13.20 -9.00
CA SER A 145 -9.69 13.78 -10.19
C SER A 145 -10.96 13.00 -10.57
N ASP A 146 -11.91 13.64 -11.24
CA ASP A 146 -13.16 13.00 -11.65
C ASP A 146 -12.92 11.79 -12.57
N LYS A 147 -11.87 11.84 -13.40
CA LYS A 147 -11.44 10.71 -14.24
C LYS A 147 -10.99 9.51 -13.39
N ARG A 148 -10.35 9.75 -12.26
CA ARG A 148 -9.95 8.69 -11.33
C ARG A 148 -11.12 8.18 -10.51
N LYS A 149 -11.99 9.07 -10.02
CA LYS A 149 -13.22 8.69 -9.31
C LYS A 149 -14.07 7.69 -10.10
N ALA A 150 -14.15 7.87 -11.42
CA ALA A 150 -14.89 6.98 -12.31
C ALA A 150 -14.33 5.55 -12.44
N GLN A 151 -13.14 5.27 -11.90
CA GLN A 151 -12.51 3.94 -11.93
C GLN A 151 -12.82 3.11 -10.66
N PHE A 152 -13.44 3.72 -9.66
CA PHE A 152 -13.83 3.06 -8.41
C PHE A 152 -15.32 2.73 -8.41
N ASP A 153 -15.68 1.60 -7.82
CA ASP A 153 -17.08 1.18 -7.68
C ASP A 153 -17.86 2.13 -6.78
N CYS A 154 -17.23 2.69 -5.75
CA CYS A 154 -17.83 3.63 -4.81
C CYS A 154 -16.84 4.73 -4.43
N VAL A 155 -17.36 5.96 -4.29
CA VAL A 155 -16.59 7.12 -3.78
C VAL A 155 -17.39 7.77 -2.66
N TYR A 156 -16.74 7.96 -1.51
CA TYR A 156 -17.32 8.63 -0.35
C TYR A 156 -16.59 9.94 -0.10
N GLU A 157 -17.32 11.04 0.02
CA GLU A 157 -16.77 12.33 0.43
C GLU A 157 -17.08 12.57 1.91
N LEU A 158 -16.02 12.65 2.72
CA LEU A 158 -16.14 12.98 4.13
C LEU A 158 -16.16 14.50 4.31
N MET A 159 -17.28 15.04 4.76
CA MET A 159 -17.39 16.44 5.11
C MET A 159 -17.00 16.66 6.58
N PRO A 160 -16.28 17.75 6.92
CA PRO A 160 -16.08 18.09 8.31
C PRO A 160 -17.44 18.30 8.97
N THR A 161 -17.71 17.61 10.07
CA THR A 161 -18.88 17.90 10.89
C THR A 161 -18.74 19.34 11.37
N SER A 162 -19.62 20.23 10.89
CA SER A 162 -19.72 21.55 11.50
C SER A 162 -19.98 21.36 12.98
N SER A 163 -19.00 21.71 13.82
CA SER A 163 -19.20 21.78 15.26
C SER A 163 -20.39 22.73 15.49
N ARG A 164 -21.51 22.14 15.88
CA ARG A 164 -22.61 22.96 16.44
C ARG A 164 -22.04 23.62 17.68
N ALA A 165 -21.82 24.94 17.57
CA ALA A 165 -21.56 25.82 18.69
C ALA A 165 -22.74 25.81 19.68
#